data_488128cf86123821284458b822acfbb7
#
_entry.id   488128cf86123821284458b822acfbb7
#
_cell.length_a   1.000
_cell.length_b   1.000
_cell.length_c   1.000
_cell.angle_alpha   90.00
_cell.angle_beta   90.00
_cell.angle_gamma   90.00
#
_symmetry.space_group_name_H-M   'P 1'
#
loop_
_entity.id
_entity.type
_entity.pdbx_description
1 polymer ?
#
loop_
_entity_poly.entity_id
_entity_poly.type
_entity_poly.pdbx_seq_one_letter_code
_entity_poly.pdbx_strand_id
1 'polypeptide(L)'
;MSDLAPHELRILVAVEQEQGFTAAAARLGMTQSAVSHAVRSCERKLGAVLFDRGRHGARATDAGARAVTYARRILRLLEVMGPEVRGAGAGDAAGEVTGPLRIVAFRSVAAHLLPPVLARLTARHPGLTPQVRIVRELGRGAAGEVADGRADLGLATLDDSAPPPVPGLLAVRLFEESYALVHPQGHPAPRGLPLVDWDENCGSYTRDWWGRQDWIPPATIDVEDDSVAVSLVSQGLGMAIMPRTALLGAPDGLAVTGLGPRPPTRFVGYVTTPELAGTAPVRALIRELRALALPEGLERV
;
A
#
# COMPACT_ATOMS: atom_id res chain seq x y z
N MET A 1 26.03 23.17 1.64
CA MET A 1 25.06 22.35 0.87
C MET A 1 25.65 20.98 0.67
N SER A 2 24.91 19.92 1.01
CA SER A 2 25.35 18.54 0.75
C SER A 2 25.17 18.25 -0.74
N ASP A 3 26.31 18.17 -1.46
CA ASP A 3 26.32 17.87 -2.89
C ASP A 3 26.32 16.34 -3.10
N LEU A 4 25.14 15.73 -3.02
CA LEU A 4 24.95 14.31 -3.24
C LEU A 4 24.59 14.06 -4.71
N ALA A 5 25.40 13.24 -5.39
CA ALA A 5 25.15 12.88 -6.78
C ALA A 5 24.12 11.70 -6.88
N PRO A 6 23.36 11.60 -7.98
CA PRO A 6 22.37 10.53 -8.16
C PRO A 6 22.93 9.09 -8.01
N HIS A 7 24.19 8.87 -8.39
CA HIS A 7 24.80 7.56 -8.20
C HIS A 7 25.05 7.22 -6.71
N GLU A 8 25.37 8.22 -5.88
CA GLU A 8 25.52 8.05 -4.43
C GLU A 8 24.17 7.69 -3.79
N LEU A 9 23.07 8.32 -4.24
CA LEU A 9 21.72 7.98 -3.79
C LEU A 9 21.34 6.53 -4.14
N ARG A 10 21.69 6.05 -5.34
CA ARG A 10 21.48 4.65 -5.74
C ARG A 10 22.25 3.69 -4.84
N ILE A 11 23.47 4.05 -4.44
CA ILE A 11 24.27 3.23 -3.53
C ILE A 11 23.61 3.13 -2.14
N LEU A 12 23.13 4.26 -1.57
CA LEU A 12 22.43 4.23 -0.28
C LEU A 12 21.20 3.31 -0.33
N VAL A 13 20.39 3.43 -1.39
CA VAL A 13 19.21 2.59 -1.59
C VAL A 13 19.58 1.11 -1.74
N ALA A 14 20.62 0.80 -2.51
CA ALA A 14 21.07 -0.57 -2.71
C ALA A 14 21.58 -1.21 -1.40
N VAL A 15 22.37 -0.48 -0.60
CA VAL A 15 22.89 -0.99 0.68
C VAL A 15 21.76 -1.31 1.66
N GLU A 16 20.73 -0.45 1.71
CA GLU A 16 19.58 -0.70 2.58
C GLU A 16 18.74 -1.89 2.08
N GLN A 17 18.49 -2.02 0.78
CA GLN A 17 17.71 -3.11 0.22
C GLN A 17 18.39 -4.47 0.38
N GLU A 18 19.69 -4.52 0.15
CA GLU A 18 20.48 -5.75 0.25
C GLU A 18 20.96 -6.05 1.68
N GLN A 19 20.73 -5.13 2.62
CA GLN A 19 21.19 -5.22 4.00
C GLN A 19 22.69 -5.54 4.14
N GLY A 20 23.49 -5.16 3.13
CA GLY A 20 24.91 -5.51 3.07
C GLY A 20 25.68 -4.83 1.96
N PHE A 21 26.92 -4.44 2.27
CA PHE A 21 27.81 -3.76 1.31
C PHE A 21 28.24 -4.66 0.14
N THR A 22 28.47 -5.94 0.41
CA THR A 22 28.91 -6.91 -0.61
C THR A 22 27.79 -7.23 -1.60
N ALA A 23 26.58 -7.48 -1.10
CA ALA A 23 25.43 -7.74 -1.94
C ALA A 23 25.03 -6.49 -2.77
N ALA A 24 25.05 -5.31 -2.16
CA ALA A 24 24.84 -4.05 -2.86
C ALA A 24 25.89 -3.82 -3.97
N ALA A 25 27.16 -4.14 -3.71
CA ALA A 25 28.22 -4.04 -4.69
C ALA A 25 27.98 -4.96 -5.89
N ALA A 26 27.64 -6.21 -5.64
CA ALA A 26 27.30 -7.18 -6.69
C ALA A 26 26.11 -6.68 -7.56
N ARG A 27 25.05 -6.20 -6.91
CA ARG A 27 23.87 -5.65 -7.61
C ARG A 27 24.20 -4.45 -8.48
N LEU A 28 25.13 -3.58 -8.04
CA LEU A 28 25.50 -2.35 -8.74
C LEU A 28 26.66 -2.54 -9.75
N GLY A 29 27.21 -3.75 -9.87
CA GLY A 29 28.40 -3.99 -10.69
C GLY A 29 29.64 -3.26 -10.19
N MET A 30 29.76 -3.04 -8.87
CA MET A 30 30.83 -2.30 -8.21
C MET A 30 31.66 -3.22 -7.30
N THR A 31 32.83 -2.73 -6.83
CA THR A 31 33.55 -3.41 -5.75
C THR A 31 32.97 -3.02 -4.39
N GLN A 32 33.07 -3.93 -3.41
CA GLN A 32 32.63 -3.65 -2.04
C GLN A 32 33.34 -2.43 -1.44
N SER A 33 34.64 -2.25 -1.75
CA SER A 33 35.41 -1.09 -1.31
C SER A 33 34.88 0.22 -1.89
N ALA A 34 34.47 0.23 -3.18
CA ALA A 34 33.88 1.41 -3.82
C ALA A 34 32.52 1.79 -3.18
N VAL A 35 31.65 0.82 -2.93
CA VAL A 35 30.37 1.04 -2.22
C VAL A 35 30.62 1.57 -0.80
N SER A 36 31.55 0.96 -0.06
CA SER A 36 31.92 1.39 1.29
C SER A 36 32.48 2.82 1.32
N HIS A 37 33.30 3.18 0.33
CA HIS A 37 33.85 4.53 0.20
C HIS A 37 32.77 5.55 -0.12
N ALA A 38 31.86 5.23 -1.05
CA ALA A 38 30.74 6.10 -1.41
C ALA A 38 29.82 6.36 -0.21
N VAL A 39 29.46 5.32 0.57
CA VAL A 39 28.66 5.49 1.79
C VAL A 39 29.35 6.41 2.79
N ARG A 40 30.65 6.21 3.07
CA ARG A 40 31.42 7.13 3.95
C ARG A 40 31.45 8.57 3.40
N SER A 41 31.50 8.74 2.07
CA SER A 41 31.40 10.06 1.45
C SER A 41 30.05 10.70 1.73
N CYS A 42 28.95 9.94 1.58
CA CYS A 42 27.61 10.42 1.91
C CYS A 42 27.46 10.78 3.40
N GLU A 43 28.00 9.94 4.29
CA GLU A 43 28.00 10.18 5.74
C GLU A 43 28.72 11.50 6.11
N ARG A 44 29.88 11.75 5.50
CA ARG A 44 30.60 13.03 5.69
C ARG A 44 29.83 14.23 5.14
N LYS A 45 29.21 14.10 3.95
CA LYS A 45 28.40 15.16 3.34
C LYS A 45 27.15 15.50 4.13
N LEU A 46 26.53 14.48 4.76
CA LEU A 46 25.33 14.61 5.56
C LEU A 46 25.60 14.87 7.05
N GLY A 47 26.82 14.66 7.50
CA GLY A 47 27.21 14.83 8.90
C GLY A 47 26.62 13.81 9.86
N ALA A 48 26.25 12.64 9.37
CA ALA A 48 25.62 11.58 10.17
C ALA A 48 26.04 10.19 9.70
N VAL A 49 26.14 9.24 10.65
CA VAL A 49 26.32 7.82 10.35
C VAL A 49 25.00 7.27 9.81
N LEU A 50 25.04 6.67 8.63
CA LEU A 50 23.83 6.19 7.95
C LEU A 50 23.64 4.68 8.12
N PHE A 51 24.71 3.93 8.29
CA PHE A 51 24.63 2.48 8.42
C PHE A 51 25.50 1.97 9.54
N ASP A 52 24.91 1.19 10.44
CA ASP A 52 25.62 0.39 11.42
C ASP A 52 26.23 -0.83 10.73
N ARG A 53 27.53 -1.08 11.03
CA ARG A 53 28.29 -2.20 10.49
C ARG A 53 28.37 -3.27 11.57
N GLY A 54 27.58 -4.31 11.48
CA GLY A 54 27.57 -5.42 12.42
C GLY A 54 27.92 -6.76 11.76
N ARG A 55 28.02 -7.81 12.59
CA ARG A 55 28.20 -9.19 12.11
C ARG A 55 27.09 -9.69 11.17
N HIS A 56 25.95 -9.01 11.17
CA HIS A 56 24.75 -9.39 10.40
C HIS A 56 24.50 -8.47 9.18
N GLY A 57 25.53 -7.75 8.71
CA GLY A 57 25.41 -6.90 7.52
C GLY A 57 25.40 -5.40 7.81
N ALA A 58 24.72 -4.63 6.95
CA ALA A 58 24.57 -3.18 7.06
C ALA A 58 23.11 -2.85 7.41
N ARG A 59 22.89 -2.37 8.63
CA ARG A 59 21.56 -1.91 9.07
C ARG A 59 21.51 -0.39 9.03
N ALA A 60 20.45 0.15 8.42
CA ALA A 60 20.26 1.60 8.43
C ALA A 60 20.01 2.11 9.86
N THR A 61 20.69 3.19 10.25
CA THR A 61 20.34 4.01 11.42
C THR A 61 19.06 4.81 11.14
N ASP A 62 18.52 5.50 12.13
CA ASP A 62 17.37 6.42 11.91
C ASP A 62 17.71 7.51 10.89
N ALA A 63 18.93 8.04 10.92
CA ALA A 63 19.43 8.98 9.93
C ALA A 63 19.56 8.31 8.55
N GLY A 64 20.04 7.08 8.51
CA GLY A 64 20.14 6.27 7.29
C GLY A 64 18.77 5.98 6.67
N ALA A 65 17.80 5.56 7.47
CA ALA A 65 16.43 5.31 7.00
C ALA A 65 15.81 6.58 6.37
N ARG A 66 16.00 7.75 7.00
CA ARG A 66 15.57 9.04 6.45
C ARG A 66 16.31 9.38 5.15
N ALA A 67 17.64 9.21 5.12
CA ALA A 67 18.45 9.49 3.94
C ALA A 67 18.03 8.59 2.75
N VAL A 68 17.80 7.30 3.00
CA VAL A 68 17.32 6.36 1.97
C VAL A 68 15.92 6.71 1.48
N THR A 69 15.01 7.13 2.36
CA THR A 69 13.68 7.61 1.97
C THR A 69 13.77 8.80 1.01
N TYR A 70 14.57 9.82 1.35
CA TYR A 70 14.79 10.95 0.46
C TYR A 70 15.50 10.53 -0.84
N ALA A 71 16.49 9.64 -0.75
CA ALA A 71 17.19 9.12 -1.92
C ALA A 71 16.23 8.45 -2.93
N ARG A 72 15.31 7.61 -2.47
CA ARG A 72 14.29 6.99 -3.32
C ARG A 72 13.39 8.02 -3.98
N ARG A 73 12.90 9.00 -3.22
CA ARG A 73 12.03 10.07 -3.74
C ARG A 73 12.74 10.92 -4.81
N ILE A 74 13.98 11.33 -4.56
CA ILE A 74 14.79 12.11 -5.51
C ILE A 74 15.03 11.28 -6.77
N LEU A 75 15.45 10.03 -6.64
CA LEU A 75 15.69 9.15 -7.79
C LEU A 75 14.41 8.95 -8.60
N ARG A 76 13.26 8.81 -7.93
CA ARG A 76 11.97 8.69 -8.62
C ARG A 76 11.60 9.96 -9.40
N LEU A 77 11.79 11.12 -8.81
CA LEU A 77 11.54 12.40 -9.50
C LEU A 77 12.45 12.57 -10.72
N LEU A 78 13.72 12.14 -10.62
CA LEU A 78 14.62 12.12 -11.77
C LEU A 78 14.15 11.16 -12.88
N GLU A 79 13.58 10.01 -12.52
CA GLU A 79 13.02 9.03 -13.48
C GLU A 79 11.81 9.61 -14.23
N VAL A 80 10.91 10.32 -13.54
CA VAL A 80 9.69 10.87 -14.15
C VAL A 80 9.94 12.20 -14.89
N MET A 81 10.97 12.94 -14.54
CA MET A 81 11.27 14.25 -15.11
C MET A 81 11.45 14.20 -16.63
N GLY A 82 12.17 13.22 -17.13
CA GLY A 82 12.46 13.12 -18.58
C GLY A 82 11.18 12.91 -19.42
N PRO A 83 10.32 11.94 -19.10
CA PRO A 83 9.01 11.78 -19.74
C PRO A 83 8.11 13.04 -19.64
N GLU A 84 8.02 13.64 -18.45
CA GLU A 84 7.18 14.84 -18.21
C GLU A 84 7.62 16.02 -19.07
N VAL A 85 8.95 16.30 -19.15
CA VAL A 85 9.48 17.41 -19.95
C VAL A 85 9.23 17.16 -21.45
N ARG A 86 9.39 15.94 -21.93
CA ARG A 86 9.09 15.62 -23.35
C ARG A 86 7.60 15.73 -23.65
N GLY A 87 6.74 15.32 -22.71
CA GLY A 87 5.28 15.42 -22.85
C GLY A 87 4.78 16.87 -22.86
N ALA A 88 5.40 17.77 -22.12
CA ALA A 88 5.03 19.19 -22.07
C ALA A 88 5.21 19.92 -23.41
N GLY A 89 6.11 19.43 -24.28
CA GLY A 89 6.32 20.01 -25.62
C GLY A 89 5.31 19.55 -26.69
N ALA A 90 4.48 18.54 -26.40
CA ALA A 90 3.57 17.93 -27.38
C ALA A 90 2.17 18.57 -27.45
N GLY A 91 1.89 19.62 -26.67
CA GLY A 91 0.56 20.24 -26.56
C GLY A 91 -0.47 19.30 -25.92
N ASP A 92 -1.76 19.70 -25.90
CA ASP A 92 -2.90 18.89 -25.41
C ASP A 92 -3.20 17.62 -26.27
N ALA A 93 -2.49 17.41 -27.37
CA ALA A 93 -2.48 16.15 -28.09
C ALA A 93 -1.73 15.11 -27.22
N ALA A 94 -2.48 14.30 -26.53
CA ALA A 94 -2.12 13.23 -25.62
C ALA A 94 -0.71 12.67 -25.86
N GLY A 95 0.32 13.28 -25.26
CA GLY A 95 1.65 12.70 -25.25
C GLY A 95 1.53 11.29 -24.64
N GLU A 96 2.12 10.30 -25.29
CA GLU A 96 2.06 8.93 -24.85
C GLU A 96 2.56 8.82 -23.40
N VAL A 97 1.66 8.47 -22.47
CA VAL A 97 2.03 8.28 -21.08
C VAL A 97 2.76 6.94 -20.95
N THR A 98 4.04 6.98 -20.61
CA THR A 98 4.93 5.81 -20.65
C THR A 98 5.70 5.61 -19.36
N GLY A 99 6.26 4.42 -19.20
CA GLY A 99 7.19 4.10 -18.12
C GLY A 99 6.56 3.34 -16.95
N PRO A 100 7.37 3.06 -15.91
CA PRO A 100 6.92 2.29 -14.75
C PRO A 100 6.00 3.13 -13.86
N LEU A 101 4.90 2.51 -13.40
CA LEU A 101 3.97 3.06 -12.43
C LEU A 101 3.87 2.09 -11.24
N ARG A 102 4.43 2.49 -10.11
CA ARG A 102 4.52 1.66 -8.91
C ARG A 102 3.29 1.87 -8.04
N ILE A 103 2.49 0.82 -7.89
CA ILE A 103 1.23 0.84 -7.14
C ILE A 103 1.38 -0.11 -5.96
N VAL A 104 0.96 0.34 -4.79
CA VAL A 104 0.82 -0.51 -3.62
C VAL A 104 -0.63 -0.54 -3.18
N ALA A 105 -1.11 -1.71 -2.78
CA ALA A 105 -2.48 -1.87 -2.31
C ALA A 105 -2.55 -3.00 -1.27
N PHE A 106 -3.55 -2.95 -0.40
CA PHE A 106 -3.85 -4.09 0.44
C PHE A 106 -4.65 -5.13 -0.36
N ARG A 107 -4.67 -6.36 0.15
CA ARG A 107 -5.06 -7.55 -0.60
C ARG A 107 -6.45 -7.49 -1.24
N SER A 108 -7.49 -7.19 -0.48
CA SER A 108 -8.87 -7.22 -1.00
C SER A 108 -9.08 -6.19 -2.13
N VAL A 109 -8.53 -4.99 -2.01
CA VAL A 109 -8.58 -3.97 -3.07
C VAL A 109 -7.75 -4.41 -4.28
N ALA A 110 -6.55 -4.96 -4.04
CA ALA A 110 -5.69 -5.44 -5.13
C ALA A 110 -6.34 -6.59 -5.91
N ALA A 111 -7.03 -7.51 -5.23
CA ALA A 111 -7.66 -8.66 -5.85
C ALA A 111 -8.94 -8.31 -6.62
N HIS A 112 -9.78 -7.43 -6.10
CA HIS A 112 -11.14 -7.26 -6.59
C HIS A 112 -11.41 -5.94 -7.30
N LEU A 113 -10.73 -4.85 -6.95
CA LEU A 113 -10.99 -3.52 -7.50
C LEU A 113 -9.92 -3.04 -8.48
N LEU A 114 -8.67 -3.42 -8.26
CA LEU A 114 -7.57 -2.96 -9.09
C LEU A 114 -7.51 -3.58 -10.50
N PRO A 115 -7.85 -4.87 -10.74
CA PRO A 115 -7.75 -5.48 -12.07
C PRO A 115 -8.51 -4.74 -13.17
N PRO A 116 -9.80 -4.37 -13.03
CA PRO A 116 -10.50 -3.61 -14.06
C PRO A 116 -9.94 -2.19 -14.26
N VAL A 117 -9.36 -1.58 -13.22
CA VAL A 117 -8.68 -0.29 -13.32
C VAL A 117 -7.44 -0.41 -14.19
N LEU A 118 -6.59 -1.43 -13.93
CA LEU A 118 -5.37 -1.67 -14.68
C LEU A 118 -5.66 -2.03 -16.14
N ALA A 119 -6.69 -2.84 -16.40
CA ALA A 119 -7.09 -3.20 -17.75
C ALA A 119 -7.45 -1.95 -18.58
N ARG A 120 -8.24 -1.02 -18.01
CA ARG A 120 -8.57 0.25 -18.68
C ARG A 120 -7.37 1.16 -18.82
N LEU A 121 -6.53 1.24 -17.78
CA LEU A 121 -5.32 2.07 -17.78
C LEU A 121 -4.36 1.64 -18.90
N THR A 122 -4.06 0.35 -19.00
CA THR A 122 -3.12 -0.17 -20.01
C THR A 122 -3.70 -0.14 -21.43
N ALA A 123 -5.01 -0.30 -21.57
CA ALA A 123 -5.68 -0.12 -22.87
C ALA A 123 -5.60 1.31 -23.40
N ARG A 124 -5.68 2.32 -22.50
CA ARG A 124 -5.58 3.74 -22.85
C ARG A 124 -4.14 4.24 -22.97
N HIS A 125 -3.24 3.63 -22.22
CA HIS A 125 -1.84 4.02 -22.12
C HIS A 125 -0.93 2.78 -22.24
N PRO A 126 -0.76 2.22 -23.46
CA PRO A 126 0.00 0.98 -23.69
C PRO A 126 1.47 1.08 -23.28
N GLY A 127 2.03 2.28 -23.27
CA GLY A 127 3.40 2.53 -22.83
C GLY A 127 3.61 2.52 -21.32
N LEU A 128 2.52 2.50 -20.51
CA LEU A 128 2.63 2.36 -19.06
C LEU A 128 2.89 0.90 -18.66
N THR A 129 3.77 0.73 -17.68
CA THR A 129 4.07 -0.56 -17.08
C THR A 129 3.69 -0.55 -15.60
N PRO A 130 2.43 -0.86 -15.23
CA PRO A 130 2.00 -0.94 -13.85
C PRO A 130 2.75 -2.06 -13.11
N GLN A 131 3.31 -1.72 -11.95
CA GLN A 131 3.96 -2.65 -11.03
C GLN A 131 3.18 -2.63 -9.71
N VAL A 132 2.44 -3.70 -9.45
CA VAL A 132 1.60 -3.81 -8.25
C VAL A 132 2.33 -4.62 -7.20
N ARG A 133 2.38 -4.06 -5.99
CA ARG A 133 2.82 -4.77 -4.80
C ARG A 133 1.68 -4.80 -3.78
N ILE A 134 1.39 -6.01 -3.28
CA ILE A 134 0.40 -6.21 -2.23
C ILE A 134 1.12 -6.13 -0.89
N VAL A 135 0.55 -5.37 0.03
CA VAL A 135 1.06 -5.20 1.40
C VAL A 135 -0.06 -5.41 2.40
N ARG A 136 0.31 -5.72 3.63
CA ARG A 136 -0.63 -5.74 4.75
C ARG A 136 -0.97 -4.31 5.16
N GLU A 137 -2.24 -4.05 5.43
CA GLU A 137 -2.72 -2.72 5.87
C GLU A 137 -2.62 -2.61 7.40
N LEU A 138 -1.39 -2.76 7.90
CA LEU A 138 -1.02 -2.66 9.32
C LEU A 138 -0.02 -1.54 9.55
N GLY A 139 -0.13 -0.88 10.68
CA GLY A 139 0.77 0.22 11.04
C GLY A 139 0.70 1.35 10.02
N ARG A 140 1.78 1.56 9.26
CA ARG A 140 1.82 2.57 8.18
C ARG A 140 1.26 2.06 6.85
N GLY A 141 1.03 0.75 6.70
CA GLY A 141 0.42 0.10 5.55
C GLY A 141 0.88 0.61 4.18
N ALA A 142 -0.05 0.68 3.23
CA ALA A 142 0.20 1.20 1.89
C ALA A 142 0.69 2.67 1.91
N ALA A 143 0.21 3.49 2.84
CA ALA A 143 0.66 4.87 2.98
C ALA A 143 2.16 4.96 3.36
N GLY A 144 2.65 4.04 4.21
CA GLY A 144 4.06 3.96 4.55
C GLY A 144 4.95 3.68 3.35
N GLU A 145 4.52 2.81 2.45
CA GLU A 145 5.25 2.47 1.23
C GLU A 145 5.42 3.68 0.28
N VAL A 146 4.36 4.47 0.14
CA VAL A 146 4.41 5.73 -0.63
C VAL A 146 5.31 6.75 0.07
N ALA A 147 5.14 6.92 1.37
CA ALA A 147 5.97 7.85 2.15
C ALA A 147 7.46 7.52 2.08
N ASP A 148 7.80 6.25 2.05
CA ASP A 148 9.18 5.78 1.94
C ASP A 148 9.72 5.76 0.50
N GLY A 149 8.93 6.22 -0.48
CA GLY A 149 9.33 6.32 -1.89
C GLY A 149 9.43 4.96 -2.60
N ARG A 150 8.78 3.91 -2.05
CA ARG A 150 8.72 2.57 -2.65
C ARG A 150 7.57 2.41 -3.63
N ALA A 151 6.56 3.27 -3.57
CA ALA A 151 5.43 3.33 -4.49
C ALA A 151 5.11 4.77 -4.90
N ASP A 152 4.46 4.92 -6.05
CA ASP A 152 4.01 6.21 -6.58
C ASP A 152 2.62 6.58 -6.07
N LEU A 153 1.76 5.56 -5.91
CA LEU A 153 0.42 5.66 -5.37
C LEU A 153 0.11 4.41 -4.54
N GLY A 154 -0.54 4.62 -3.40
CA GLY A 154 -1.03 3.56 -2.52
C GLY A 154 -2.55 3.58 -2.41
N LEU A 155 -3.19 2.41 -2.45
CA LEU A 155 -4.58 2.24 -2.05
C LEU A 155 -4.59 1.82 -0.58
N ALA A 156 -5.15 2.67 0.26
CA ALA A 156 -5.05 2.60 1.71
C ALA A 156 -6.40 2.77 2.40
N THR A 157 -6.50 2.28 3.61
CA THR A 157 -7.60 2.62 4.51
C THR A 157 -7.36 4.02 5.10
N LEU A 158 -8.39 4.85 5.10
CA LEU A 158 -8.35 6.24 5.57
C LEU A 158 -9.35 6.43 6.70
N ASP A 159 -8.99 7.21 7.71
CA ASP A 159 -9.89 7.58 8.80
C ASP A 159 -10.81 8.75 8.42
N ASP A 160 -11.96 8.85 9.09
CA ASP A 160 -12.96 9.89 8.84
C ASP A 160 -12.48 11.29 9.26
N SER A 161 -11.83 11.40 10.38
CA SER A 161 -11.49 12.67 11.02
C SER A 161 -9.99 12.97 11.12
N ALA A 162 -9.15 12.06 10.64
CA ALA A 162 -7.72 12.17 10.80
C ALA A 162 -7.02 12.80 9.59
N PRO A 163 -5.89 13.49 9.80
CA PRO A 163 -4.99 13.83 8.71
C PRO A 163 -4.49 12.54 8.01
N PRO A 164 -3.86 12.66 6.82
CA PRO A 164 -3.31 11.49 6.14
C PRO A 164 -2.55 10.58 7.10
N PRO A 165 -2.65 9.24 6.97
CA PRO A 165 -2.06 8.28 7.92
C PRO A 165 -0.54 8.45 8.06
N VAL A 166 0.08 9.13 7.10
CA VAL A 166 1.48 9.55 7.14
C VAL A 166 1.58 11.01 6.73
N PRO A 167 2.22 11.89 7.53
CA PRO A 167 2.39 13.30 7.19
C PRO A 167 3.09 13.51 5.84
N GLY A 168 2.67 14.55 5.11
CA GLY A 168 3.26 14.94 3.84
C GLY A 168 2.73 14.16 2.63
N LEU A 169 1.75 13.30 2.79
CA LEU A 169 1.03 12.68 1.68
C LEU A 169 -0.27 13.44 1.38
N LEU A 170 -0.68 13.39 0.12
CA LEU A 170 -2.05 13.65 -0.29
C LEU A 170 -2.86 12.37 -0.10
N ALA A 171 -4.01 12.48 0.55
CA ALA A 171 -4.96 11.38 0.73
C ALA A 171 -6.32 11.80 0.20
N VAL A 172 -6.95 10.96 -0.62
CA VAL A 172 -8.27 11.21 -1.20
C VAL A 172 -9.11 9.95 -1.05
N ARG A 173 -10.28 10.07 -0.45
CA ARG A 173 -11.24 9.00 -0.31
C ARG A 173 -11.85 8.67 -1.68
N LEU A 174 -12.10 7.40 -1.93
CA LEU A 174 -12.75 6.90 -3.14
C LEU A 174 -14.12 6.34 -2.83
N PHE A 175 -14.23 5.57 -1.76
CA PHE A 175 -15.49 4.97 -1.31
C PHE A 175 -15.47 4.65 0.17
N GLU A 176 -16.65 4.50 0.72
CA GLU A 176 -16.92 3.97 2.04
C GLU A 176 -17.45 2.55 1.90
N GLU A 177 -17.09 1.68 2.84
CA GLU A 177 -17.63 0.33 2.97
C GLU A 177 -17.98 0.00 4.41
N SER A 178 -19.08 -0.72 4.59
CA SER A 178 -19.48 -1.24 5.89
C SER A 178 -18.89 -2.63 6.14
N TYR A 179 -18.80 -2.99 7.41
CA TYR A 179 -18.50 -4.35 7.84
C TYR A 179 -19.80 -5.18 7.90
N ALA A 180 -19.66 -6.47 7.71
CA ALA A 180 -20.74 -7.45 7.79
C ALA A 180 -20.28 -8.69 8.55
N LEU A 181 -21.25 -9.43 9.09
CA LEU A 181 -21.04 -10.76 9.65
C LEU A 181 -21.07 -11.77 8.50
N VAL A 182 -20.02 -12.54 8.33
CA VAL A 182 -19.94 -13.66 7.40
C VAL A 182 -19.97 -14.97 8.19
N HIS A 183 -20.77 -15.93 7.73
CA HIS A 183 -20.98 -17.20 8.40
C HIS A 183 -21.42 -18.27 7.40
N PRO A 184 -21.39 -19.57 7.74
CA PRO A 184 -21.91 -20.64 6.89
C PRO A 184 -23.38 -20.42 6.56
N GLN A 185 -23.76 -20.61 5.32
CA GLN A 185 -25.14 -20.46 4.86
C GLN A 185 -26.07 -21.44 5.60
N GLY A 186 -27.26 -20.96 5.97
CA GLY A 186 -28.27 -21.76 6.63
C GLY A 186 -28.01 -22.08 8.13
N HIS A 187 -26.95 -21.51 8.72
CA HIS A 187 -26.70 -21.70 10.15
C HIS A 187 -27.77 -20.98 11.00
N PRO A 188 -28.46 -21.68 11.94
CA PRO A 188 -29.63 -21.14 12.65
C PRO A 188 -29.28 -20.02 13.64
N ALA A 189 -28.07 -19.99 14.18
CA ALA A 189 -27.61 -19.03 15.17
C ALA A 189 -26.17 -18.56 14.87
N PRO A 190 -25.95 -17.78 13.81
CA PRO A 190 -24.58 -17.44 13.34
C PRO A 190 -23.76 -16.67 14.37
N ARG A 191 -24.39 -15.83 15.19
CA ARG A 191 -23.70 -15.06 16.26
C ARG A 191 -23.20 -15.92 17.43
N GLY A 192 -23.62 -17.18 17.51
CA GLY A 192 -23.11 -18.14 18.50
C GLY A 192 -21.94 -18.99 18.02
N LEU A 193 -21.47 -18.77 16.78
CA LEU A 193 -20.32 -19.46 16.25
C LEU A 193 -19.01 -18.93 16.85
N PRO A 194 -17.95 -19.76 16.88
CA PRO A 194 -16.61 -19.28 17.18
C PRO A 194 -16.16 -18.15 16.24
N LEU A 195 -15.40 -17.19 16.75
CA LEU A 195 -14.88 -16.09 15.96
C LEU A 195 -13.56 -16.46 15.29
N VAL A 196 -13.50 -16.28 13.98
CA VAL A 196 -12.28 -16.24 13.18
C VAL A 196 -11.92 -14.79 12.96
N ASP A 197 -10.77 -14.36 13.46
CA ASP A 197 -10.27 -12.98 13.35
C ASP A 197 -8.98 -12.93 12.53
N TRP A 198 -8.61 -11.77 12.05
CA TRP A 198 -7.32 -11.54 11.37
C TRP A 198 -6.77 -10.14 11.68
N ASP A 199 -5.45 -10.01 11.61
CA ASP A 199 -4.73 -8.83 12.10
C ASP A 199 -5.15 -7.51 11.42
N GLU A 200 -5.44 -7.51 10.12
CA GLU A 200 -5.79 -6.30 9.36
C GLU A 200 -7.20 -5.78 9.64
N ASN A 201 -7.98 -6.51 10.44
CA ASN A 201 -9.30 -6.10 10.89
C ASN A 201 -9.24 -5.04 12.02
N CYS A 202 -8.10 -4.42 12.21
CA CYS A 202 -7.77 -3.66 13.41
C CYS A 202 -7.75 -2.14 13.23
N GLY A 203 -8.64 -1.56 12.44
CA GLY A 203 -8.91 -0.13 12.57
C GLY A 203 -9.38 0.19 14.00
N SER A 204 -8.81 1.21 14.65
CA SER A 204 -9.13 1.55 16.04
C SER A 204 -10.64 1.70 16.26
N TYR A 205 -11.35 2.36 15.35
CA TYR A 205 -12.79 2.57 15.41
C TYR A 205 -13.60 1.26 15.23
N THR A 206 -13.12 0.31 14.44
CA THR A 206 -13.75 -1.03 14.30
C THR A 206 -13.64 -1.80 15.60
N ARG A 207 -12.47 -1.79 16.23
CA ARG A 207 -12.24 -2.43 17.52
C ARG A 207 -13.01 -1.74 18.66
N ASP A 208 -13.13 -0.41 18.62
CA ASP A 208 -13.96 0.34 19.57
C ASP A 208 -15.45 -0.01 19.44
N TRP A 209 -15.94 -0.18 18.22
CA TRP A 209 -17.30 -0.66 17.99
C TRP A 209 -17.46 -2.09 18.51
N TRP A 210 -16.49 -2.95 18.20
CA TRP A 210 -16.45 -4.36 18.59
C TRP A 210 -16.50 -4.54 20.10
N GLY A 211 -15.67 -3.81 20.85
CA GLY A 211 -15.63 -3.83 22.30
C GLY A 211 -16.93 -3.41 23.00
N ARG A 212 -17.89 -2.83 22.25
CA ARG A 212 -19.23 -2.46 22.73
C ARG A 212 -20.30 -3.51 22.40
N GLN A 213 -19.90 -4.67 21.85
CA GLN A 213 -20.83 -5.72 21.44
C GLN A 213 -20.70 -6.92 22.37
N ASP A 214 -21.72 -7.16 23.19
CA ASP A 214 -21.74 -8.30 24.15
C ASP A 214 -21.82 -9.67 23.47
N TRP A 215 -22.23 -9.71 22.19
CA TRP A 215 -22.42 -10.96 21.45
C TRP A 215 -21.17 -11.44 20.69
N ILE A 216 -20.10 -10.66 20.60
CA ILE A 216 -18.87 -11.04 19.90
C ILE A 216 -17.98 -11.79 20.89
N PRO A 217 -17.74 -13.11 20.69
CA PRO A 217 -16.86 -13.87 21.57
C PRO A 217 -15.39 -13.50 21.33
N PRO A 218 -14.50 -13.86 22.25
CA PRO A 218 -13.06 -13.85 21.97
C PRO A 218 -12.74 -14.70 20.74
N ALA A 219 -11.75 -14.28 19.94
CA ALA A 219 -11.31 -15.07 18.81
C ALA A 219 -10.77 -16.43 19.26
N THR A 220 -11.18 -17.48 18.55
CA THR A 220 -10.69 -18.84 18.77
C THR A 220 -9.69 -19.26 17.69
N ILE A 221 -9.70 -18.57 16.55
CA ILE A 221 -8.78 -18.75 15.44
C ILE A 221 -8.34 -17.36 15.00
N ASP A 222 -7.04 -17.11 15.02
CA ASP A 222 -6.41 -15.91 14.48
C ASP A 222 -5.64 -16.27 13.22
N VAL A 223 -5.84 -15.51 12.15
CA VAL A 223 -5.17 -15.69 10.87
C VAL A 223 -4.55 -14.39 10.39
N GLU A 224 -3.56 -14.48 9.50
CA GLU A 224 -2.86 -13.30 8.99
C GLU A 224 -3.56 -12.65 7.79
N ASP A 225 -4.51 -13.35 7.15
CA ASP A 225 -5.09 -12.96 5.87
C ASP A 225 -6.60 -13.16 5.85
N ASP A 226 -7.34 -12.17 5.35
CA ASP A 226 -8.80 -12.19 5.23
C ASP A 226 -9.30 -13.33 4.31
N SER A 227 -8.55 -13.75 3.29
CA SER A 227 -8.94 -14.86 2.43
C SER A 227 -8.89 -16.20 3.17
N VAL A 228 -7.94 -16.36 4.09
CA VAL A 228 -7.88 -17.53 4.96
C VAL A 228 -9.07 -17.52 5.91
N ALA A 229 -9.42 -16.37 6.51
CA ALA A 229 -10.61 -16.25 7.34
C ALA A 229 -11.89 -16.66 6.57
N VAL A 230 -12.08 -16.11 5.35
CA VAL A 230 -13.21 -16.49 4.47
C VAL A 230 -13.24 -17.99 4.20
N SER A 231 -12.09 -18.59 3.89
CA SER A 231 -11.98 -20.03 3.62
C SER A 231 -12.37 -20.86 4.84
N LEU A 232 -11.89 -20.52 6.04
CA LEU A 232 -12.23 -21.24 7.26
C LEU A 232 -13.71 -21.14 7.61
N VAL A 233 -14.30 -19.96 7.45
CA VAL A 233 -15.75 -19.74 7.64
C VAL A 233 -16.55 -20.56 6.64
N SER A 234 -16.14 -20.64 5.37
CA SER A 234 -16.84 -21.45 4.36
C SER A 234 -16.81 -22.95 4.68
N GLN A 235 -15.81 -23.41 5.41
CA GLN A 235 -15.68 -24.79 5.90
C GLN A 235 -16.43 -25.05 7.21
N GLY A 236 -17.16 -24.05 7.72
CA GLY A 236 -17.96 -24.21 8.94
C GLY A 236 -17.21 -24.02 10.26
N LEU A 237 -15.96 -23.52 10.23
CA LEU A 237 -15.12 -23.40 11.42
C LEU A 237 -15.44 -22.20 12.30
N GLY A 238 -16.38 -21.35 11.89
CA GLY A 238 -16.79 -20.21 12.70
C GLY A 238 -17.53 -19.13 11.91
N MET A 239 -17.50 -17.91 12.46
CA MET A 239 -17.97 -16.67 11.82
C MET A 239 -16.82 -15.66 11.78
N ALA A 240 -16.93 -14.68 10.91
CA ALA A 240 -16.02 -13.53 10.91
C ALA A 240 -16.77 -12.21 10.69
N ILE A 241 -16.20 -11.10 11.14
CA ILE A 241 -16.70 -9.75 10.87
C ILE A 241 -15.74 -9.11 9.87
N MET A 242 -16.21 -8.81 8.66
CA MET A 242 -15.37 -8.47 7.55
C MET A 242 -15.87 -7.27 6.76
N PRO A 243 -14.99 -6.44 6.18
CA PRO A 243 -15.40 -5.39 5.26
C PRO A 243 -15.90 -5.98 3.95
N ARG A 244 -16.80 -5.28 3.26
CA ARG A 244 -17.43 -5.76 2.03
C ARG A 244 -16.44 -6.12 0.93
N THR A 245 -15.36 -5.38 0.77
CA THR A 245 -14.33 -5.69 -0.24
C THR A 245 -13.66 -7.05 -0.02
N ALA A 246 -13.51 -7.49 1.23
CA ALA A 246 -12.93 -8.81 1.52
C ALA A 246 -13.86 -9.97 1.17
N LEU A 247 -15.15 -9.69 0.97
CA LEU A 247 -16.18 -10.68 0.63
C LEU A 247 -16.48 -10.74 -0.87
N LEU A 248 -15.89 -9.86 -1.67
CA LEU A 248 -16.03 -9.92 -3.12
C LEU A 248 -15.38 -11.21 -3.64
N GLY A 249 -16.14 -11.97 -4.44
CA GLY A 249 -15.67 -13.26 -4.95
C GLY A 249 -15.54 -14.36 -3.89
N ALA A 250 -16.20 -14.21 -2.72
CA ALA A 250 -16.25 -15.25 -1.72
C ALA A 250 -16.89 -16.53 -2.27
N PRO A 251 -16.45 -17.71 -1.82
CA PRO A 251 -17.00 -18.99 -2.29
C PRO A 251 -18.49 -19.14 -1.93
N ASP A 252 -19.18 -19.97 -2.71
CA ASP A 252 -20.56 -20.38 -2.40
C ASP A 252 -20.64 -21.04 -1.02
N GLY A 253 -21.84 -20.99 -0.41
CA GLY A 253 -22.06 -21.60 0.91
C GLY A 253 -21.82 -20.65 2.09
N LEU A 254 -21.48 -19.38 1.82
CA LEU A 254 -21.43 -18.32 2.81
C LEU A 254 -22.70 -17.45 2.77
N ALA A 255 -23.11 -17.02 3.94
CA ALA A 255 -24.11 -15.97 4.11
C ALA A 255 -23.46 -14.72 4.70
N VAL A 256 -23.88 -13.55 4.20
CA VAL A 256 -23.42 -12.25 4.66
C VAL A 256 -24.60 -11.51 5.27
N THR A 257 -24.54 -11.23 6.56
CA THR A 257 -25.61 -10.56 7.30
C THR A 257 -25.15 -9.24 7.89
N GLY A 258 -26.10 -8.30 8.00
CA GLY A 258 -25.80 -6.99 8.58
C GLY A 258 -25.49 -7.06 10.08
N LEU A 259 -24.64 -6.16 10.55
CA LEU A 259 -24.25 -6.05 11.96
C LEU A 259 -25.27 -5.24 12.80
N GLY A 260 -26.28 -4.68 12.18
CA GLY A 260 -27.29 -3.86 12.84
C GLY A 260 -27.40 -2.48 12.19
N PRO A 261 -28.11 -1.53 12.83
CA PRO A 261 -28.44 -0.24 12.20
C PRO A 261 -27.27 0.73 12.04
N ARG A 262 -26.19 0.53 12.76
CA ARG A 262 -24.95 1.34 12.70
C ARG A 262 -23.75 0.42 12.75
N PRO A 263 -23.47 -0.29 11.65
CA PRO A 263 -22.27 -1.12 11.56
C PRO A 263 -21.02 -0.23 11.54
N PRO A 264 -19.85 -0.74 11.88
CA PRO A 264 -18.61 -0.03 11.63
C PRO A 264 -18.41 0.12 10.12
N THR A 265 -17.83 1.24 9.71
CA THR A 265 -17.46 1.55 8.34
C THR A 265 -16.00 1.90 8.26
N ARG A 266 -15.43 1.88 7.07
CA ARG A 266 -14.11 2.44 6.79
C ARG A 266 -14.10 3.12 5.42
N PHE A 267 -13.23 4.11 5.28
CA PHE A 267 -12.96 4.71 3.98
C PHE A 267 -11.78 4.02 3.32
N VAL A 268 -11.93 3.76 2.04
CA VAL A 268 -10.83 3.32 1.18
C VAL A 268 -10.55 4.44 0.19
N GLY A 269 -9.27 4.76 0.02
CA GLY A 269 -8.85 5.82 -0.85
C GLY A 269 -7.47 5.60 -1.42
N TYR A 270 -6.93 6.63 -2.08
CA TYR A 270 -5.56 6.61 -2.52
C TYR A 270 -4.72 7.65 -1.78
N VAL A 271 -3.45 7.32 -1.64
CA VAL A 271 -2.40 8.20 -1.12
C VAL A 271 -1.27 8.33 -2.13
N THR A 272 -0.72 9.52 -2.25
CA THR A 272 0.46 9.79 -3.11
C THR A 272 1.22 11.00 -2.56
N THR A 273 2.43 11.27 -3.06
CA THR A 273 3.10 12.51 -2.70
C THR A 273 2.61 13.68 -3.56
N PRO A 274 2.66 14.94 -3.06
CA PRO A 274 2.26 16.11 -3.84
C PRO A 274 2.96 16.20 -5.21
N GLU A 275 4.25 15.87 -5.27
CA GLU A 275 5.06 15.93 -6.48
C GLU A 275 4.60 14.89 -7.52
N LEU A 276 4.29 13.66 -7.07
CA LEU A 276 3.88 12.59 -7.96
C LEU A 276 2.42 12.72 -8.40
N ALA A 277 1.56 13.33 -7.59
CA ALA A 277 0.16 13.57 -7.93
C ALA A 277 -0.02 14.36 -9.25
N GLY A 278 0.93 15.24 -9.56
CA GLY A 278 0.95 16.04 -10.78
C GLY A 278 1.45 15.29 -12.02
N THR A 279 2.10 14.14 -11.87
CA THR A 279 2.69 13.41 -13.00
C THR A 279 1.64 12.71 -13.87
N ALA A 280 1.91 12.61 -15.18
CA ALA A 280 0.97 12.02 -16.13
C ALA A 280 0.58 10.57 -15.80
N PRO A 281 1.51 9.66 -15.40
CA PRO A 281 1.18 8.31 -15.00
C PRO A 281 0.23 8.23 -13.80
N VAL A 282 0.50 9.02 -12.75
CA VAL A 282 -0.32 9.01 -11.53
C VAL A 282 -1.68 9.64 -11.79
N ARG A 283 -1.76 10.76 -12.55
CA ARG A 283 -3.04 11.35 -12.96
C ARG A 283 -3.89 10.38 -13.79
N ALA A 284 -3.26 9.62 -14.71
CA ALA A 284 -3.96 8.61 -15.49
C ALA A 284 -4.57 7.53 -14.59
N LEU A 285 -3.81 7.00 -13.63
CA LEU A 285 -4.32 6.02 -12.66
C LEU A 285 -5.45 6.60 -11.80
N ILE A 286 -5.30 7.82 -11.27
CA ILE A 286 -6.34 8.48 -10.46
C ILE A 286 -7.64 8.63 -11.25
N ARG A 287 -7.57 8.95 -12.55
CA ARG A 287 -8.74 9.04 -13.42
C ARG A 287 -9.47 7.70 -13.51
N GLU A 288 -8.73 6.60 -13.70
CA GLU A 288 -9.32 5.26 -13.80
C GLU A 288 -9.89 4.78 -12.45
N LEU A 289 -9.25 5.11 -11.33
CA LEU A 289 -9.76 4.82 -9.99
C LEU A 289 -11.09 5.56 -9.72
N ARG A 290 -11.17 6.84 -10.09
CA ARG A 290 -12.40 7.64 -9.97
C ARG A 290 -13.52 7.17 -10.88
N ALA A 291 -13.20 6.58 -12.03
CA ALA A 291 -14.14 6.02 -12.98
C ALA A 291 -14.53 4.56 -12.70
N LEU A 292 -14.01 3.96 -11.62
CA LEU A 292 -14.33 2.58 -11.25
C LEU A 292 -15.82 2.46 -10.91
N ALA A 293 -16.54 1.52 -11.55
CA ALA A 293 -17.86 1.10 -11.10
C ALA A 293 -17.68 0.31 -9.80
N LEU A 294 -18.29 0.81 -8.73
CA LEU A 294 -18.18 0.17 -7.42
C LEU A 294 -19.14 -1.02 -7.35
N PRO A 295 -18.71 -2.16 -6.80
CA PRO A 295 -19.59 -3.27 -6.45
C PRO A 295 -20.67 -2.85 -5.44
N GLU A 296 -21.73 -3.66 -5.33
CA GLU A 296 -22.79 -3.47 -4.35
C GLU A 296 -22.23 -3.47 -2.91
N GLY A 297 -22.72 -2.54 -2.10
CA GLY A 297 -22.30 -2.37 -0.71
C GLY A 297 -21.07 -1.50 -0.51
N LEU A 298 -20.52 -0.89 -1.60
CA LEU A 298 -19.52 0.16 -1.54
C LEU A 298 -20.14 1.47 -2.02
N GLU A 299 -19.99 2.53 -1.24
CA GLU A 299 -20.60 3.83 -1.51
C GLU A 299 -19.53 4.85 -1.89
N ARG A 300 -19.73 5.55 -3.01
CA ARG A 300 -18.78 6.59 -3.46
C ARG A 300 -18.85 7.81 -2.54
N VAL A 301 -17.68 8.35 -2.20
CA VAL A 301 -17.56 9.55 -1.35
C VAL A 301 -17.13 10.75 -2.18
#